data_324c1a3821e7ed9ac0d64def2f1a6664
#
_entry.id   324c1a3821e7ed9ac0d64def2f1a6664
#
_cell.length_a   1.000
_cell.length_b   1.000
_cell.length_c   1.000
_cell.angle_alpha   90.00
_cell.angle_beta   90.00
_cell.angle_gamma   90.00
#
_symmetry.space_group_name_H-M   'P 1'
#
loop_
_entity.id
_entity.type
_entity.pdbx_description
1 polymer ?
#
loop_
_entity_poly.entity_id
_entity_poly.type
_entity_poly.pdbx_seq_one_letter_code
_entity_poly.pdbx_strand_id
1 'polypeptide(L)'
;MTIVKAKIENSLTVLLVSDFERSKMYYEKALGCEVNEHWAIRDDFGLGFKLIQAADPADVRPNKGTWNTYAYMRTHEELDALFAEFKGHGALIVTEPFVTEHEWGVWKEFAIRDIDGYIIGFGSGSKKA
;
A
#
# COMPACT_ATOMS: atom_id res chain seq x y z
N MET A 1 -14.98 -5.45 -38.83
CA MET A 1 -15.48 -5.74 -37.48
C MET A 1 -14.98 -4.71 -36.51
N THR A 2 -15.86 -4.19 -35.68
CA THR A 2 -15.50 -3.20 -34.68
C THR A 2 -15.24 -3.89 -33.33
N ILE A 3 -14.07 -3.63 -32.76
CA ILE A 3 -13.74 -4.15 -31.45
C ILE A 3 -13.97 -3.06 -30.42
N VAL A 4 -14.87 -3.32 -29.46
CA VAL A 4 -15.20 -2.38 -28.40
C VAL A 4 -14.14 -2.51 -27.30
N LYS A 5 -13.60 -1.37 -26.85
CA LYS A 5 -12.66 -1.36 -25.74
C LYS A 5 -13.41 -1.59 -24.42
N ALA A 6 -13.10 -2.70 -23.75
CA ALA A 6 -13.72 -3.03 -22.47
C ALA A 6 -13.04 -2.27 -21.32
N LYS A 7 -13.79 -2.02 -20.27
CA LYS A 7 -13.30 -1.31 -19.08
C LYS A 7 -12.79 -2.31 -18.04
N ILE A 8 -11.63 -2.02 -17.46
CA ILE A 8 -11.11 -2.75 -16.31
C ILE A 8 -11.63 -2.04 -15.05
N GLU A 9 -12.27 -2.78 -14.13
CA GLU A 9 -12.85 -2.18 -12.94
C GLU A 9 -11.79 -1.74 -11.93
N ASN A 10 -10.84 -2.61 -11.64
CA ASN A 10 -9.75 -2.30 -10.72
C ASN A 10 -8.67 -3.36 -10.84
N SER A 11 -7.57 -3.17 -10.12
CA SER A 11 -6.49 -4.15 -10.06
C SER A 11 -5.96 -4.23 -8.64
N LEU A 12 -5.33 -5.35 -8.31
CA LEU A 12 -4.82 -5.62 -6.97
C LEU A 12 -3.36 -6.05 -7.04
N THR A 13 -2.61 -5.71 -5.99
CA THR A 13 -1.27 -6.25 -5.82
C THR A 13 -1.39 -7.62 -5.18
N VAL A 14 -0.82 -8.64 -5.81
CA VAL A 14 -0.85 -10.00 -5.28
C VAL A 14 0.40 -10.25 -4.46
N LEU A 15 0.21 -10.67 -3.22
CA LEU A 15 1.30 -10.93 -2.30
C LEU A 15 1.24 -12.38 -1.80
N LEU A 16 2.33 -13.11 -1.97
CA LEU A 16 2.49 -14.41 -1.33
C LEU A 16 2.92 -14.17 0.11
N VAL A 17 2.15 -14.67 1.06
CA VAL A 17 2.39 -14.42 2.48
C VAL A 17 2.81 -15.69 3.20
N SER A 18 3.63 -15.56 4.25
CA SER A 18 4.15 -16.70 4.99
C SER A 18 3.10 -17.32 5.93
N ASP A 19 2.18 -16.49 6.44
CA ASP A 19 1.13 -16.92 7.35
C ASP A 19 -0.10 -16.06 7.10
N PHE A 20 -1.08 -16.62 6.40
CA PHE A 20 -2.26 -15.88 5.97
C PHE A 20 -3.02 -15.23 7.14
N GLU A 21 -3.23 -15.98 8.23
CA GLU A 21 -4.00 -15.45 9.37
C GLU A 21 -3.30 -14.27 10.04
N ARG A 22 -1.98 -14.32 10.16
CA ARG A 22 -1.21 -13.21 10.74
C ARG A 22 -1.21 -12.00 9.80
N SER A 23 -1.07 -12.23 8.50
CA SER A 23 -1.14 -11.15 7.51
C SER A 23 -2.52 -10.50 7.52
N LYS A 24 -3.58 -11.31 7.54
CA LYS A 24 -4.95 -10.82 7.63
C LYS A 24 -5.13 -9.88 8.82
N MET A 25 -4.66 -10.31 9.99
CA MET A 25 -4.75 -9.49 11.21
C MET A 25 -4.00 -8.17 11.06
N TYR A 26 -2.82 -8.20 10.45
CA TYR A 26 -2.03 -7.00 10.24
C TYR A 26 -2.75 -6.01 9.32
N TYR A 27 -3.22 -6.49 8.16
CA TYR A 27 -3.92 -5.62 7.21
C TYR A 27 -5.21 -5.07 7.79
N GLU A 28 -5.93 -5.84 8.61
CA GLU A 28 -7.14 -5.35 9.26
C GLU A 28 -6.83 -4.32 10.36
N LYS A 29 -5.94 -4.67 11.29
CA LYS A 29 -5.72 -3.86 12.48
C LYS A 29 -4.77 -2.69 12.27
N ALA A 30 -3.67 -2.91 11.58
CA ALA A 30 -2.67 -1.88 11.38
C ALA A 30 -2.99 -0.97 10.21
N LEU A 31 -3.50 -1.52 9.11
CA LEU A 31 -3.75 -0.76 7.89
C LEU A 31 -5.21 -0.38 7.66
N GLY A 32 -6.12 -0.86 8.49
CA GLY A 32 -7.53 -0.51 8.36
C GLY A 32 -8.21 -1.11 7.16
N CYS A 33 -7.68 -2.21 6.61
CA CYS A 33 -8.29 -2.88 5.49
C CYS A 33 -9.46 -3.75 5.94
N GLU A 34 -10.43 -3.91 5.06
CA GLU A 34 -11.47 -4.93 5.20
C GLU A 34 -10.97 -6.17 4.46
N VAL A 35 -10.88 -7.31 5.16
CA VAL A 35 -10.36 -8.53 4.57
C VAL A 35 -11.48 -9.55 4.40
N ASN A 36 -11.78 -9.89 3.13
CA ASN A 36 -12.76 -10.90 2.76
C ASN A 36 -12.05 -11.98 1.95
N GLU A 37 -12.07 -13.22 2.42
CA GLU A 37 -11.35 -14.33 1.79
C GLU A 37 -9.87 -13.96 1.62
N HIS A 38 -9.46 -13.64 0.39
CA HIS A 38 -8.08 -13.30 0.05
C HIS A 38 -7.85 -11.80 -0.14
N TRP A 39 -8.90 -11.00 -0.13
CA TRP A 39 -8.82 -9.58 -0.49
C TRP A 39 -8.71 -8.70 0.73
N ALA A 40 -7.68 -7.87 0.76
CA ALA A 40 -7.50 -6.82 1.77
C ALA A 40 -7.68 -5.49 1.06
N ILE A 41 -8.78 -4.80 1.35
CA ILE A 41 -9.19 -3.62 0.60
C ILE A 41 -9.49 -2.48 1.56
N ARG A 42 -9.06 -1.30 1.18
CA ARG A 42 -9.35 -0.06 1.91
C ARG A 42 -9.71 1.04 0.91
N ASP A 43 -10.67 1.89 1.30
CA ASP A 43 -11.07 3.07 0.54
C ASP A 43 -11.45 2.74 -0.92
N ASP A 44 -12.34 1.77 -1.06
CA ASP A 44 -12.90 1.41 -2.37
C ASP A 44 -11.81 1.11 -3.40
N PHE A 45 -10.84 0.26 -3.03
CA PHE A 45 -9.66 -0.12 -3.83
C PHE A 45 -8.61 0.97 -3.98
N GLY A 46 -8.69 2.06 -3.22
CA GLY A 46 -7.55 2.97 -3.11
C GLY A 46 -6.31 2.23 -2.64
N LEU A 47 -6.50 1.23 -1.76
CA LEU A 47 -5.48 0.27 -1.40
C LEU A 47 -6.10 -1.12 -1.54
N GLY A 48 -5.47 -1.99 -2.35
CA GLY A 48 -6.02 -3.31 -2.60
C GLY A 48 -4.93 -4.35 -2.78
N PHE A 49 -5.11 -5.48 -2.07
CA PHE A 49 -4.18 -6.61 -2.11
C PHE A 49 -4.95 -7.90 -2.22
N LYS A 50 -4.32 -8.88 -2.85
CA LYS A 50 -4.77 -10.25 -2.80
C LYS A 50 -3.71 -11.04 -2.04
N LEU A 51 -4.06 -11.53 -0.86
CA LEU A 51 -3.13 -12.24 0.03
C LEU A 51 -3.26 -13.73 -0.23
N ILE A 52 -2.18 -14.34 -0.69
CA ILE A 52 -2.15 -15.77 -1.03
C ILE A 52 -1.14 -16.48 -0.12
N GLN A 53 -1.60 -17.51 0.59
CA GLN A 53 -0.70 -18.32 1.41
C GLN A 53 0.37 -18.96 0.52
N ALA A 54 1.64 -18.70 0.79
CA ALA A 54 2.73 -19.32 0.06
C ALA A 54 2.79 -20.82 0.39
N ALA A 55 2.93 -21.66 -0.64
CA ALA A 55 3.13 -23.09 -0.44
C ALA A 55 4.54 -23.37 0.10
N ASP A 56 5.51 -22.56 -0.34
CA ASP A 56 6.91 -22.63 0.10
C ASP A 56 7.30 -21.26 0.64
N PRO A 57 7.79 -21.16 1.89
CA PRO A 57 8.24 -19.88 2.44
C PRO A 57 9.29 -19.17 1.59
N ALA A 58 10.06 -19.90 0.80
CA ALA A 58 11.05 -19.31 -0.11
C ALA A 58 10.43 -18.48 -1.23
N ASP A 59 9.13 -18.64 -1.48
CA ASP A 59 8.41 -17.87 -2.51
C ASP A 59 7.96 -16.50 -1.99
N VAL A 60 8.11 -16.23 -0.69
CA VAL A 60 7.84 -14.92 -0.12
C VAL A 60 9.06 -14.04 -0.41
N ARG A 61 8.95 -13.19 -1.45
CA ARG A 61 10.08 -12.42 -1.99
C ARG A 61 9.73 -10.94 -2.15
N PRO A 62 9.79 -10.16 -1.08
CA PRO A 62 9.62 -8.71 -1.21
C PRO A 62 10.68 -8.11 -2.14
N ASN A 63 10.33 -7.06 -2.87
CA ASN A 63 11.28 -6.34 -3.69
C ASN A 63 12.40 -5.76 -2.81
N LYS A 64 13.61 -5.72 -3.34
CA LYS A 64 14.75 -5.10 -2.65
C LYS A 64 14.98 -3.71 -3.22
N GLY A 65 15.13 -2.73 -2.32
CA GLY A 65 15.47 -1.36 -2.71
C GLY A 65 14.35 -0.53 -3.30
N THR A 66 13.12 -1.05 -3.28
CA THR A 66 11.97 -0.30 -3.77
C THR A 66 10.66 -0.82 -3.14
N TRP A 67 9.56 -0.15 -3.44
CA TRP A 67 8.25 -0.56 -2.95
C TRP A 67 7.72 -1.77 -3.72
N ASN A 68 6.86 -2.53 -3.07
CA ASN A 68 6.08 -3.58 -3.74
C ASN A 68 4.78 -3.02 -4.29
N THR A 69 4.25 -1.99 -3.65
CA THR A 69 3.12 -1.24 -4.16
C THR A 69 3.22 0.21 -3.70
N TYR A 70 2.54 1.11 -4.39
CA TYR A 70 2.61 2.53 -4.11
C TYR A 70 1.23 3.15 -4.31
N ALA A 71 0.78 3.89 -3.31
CA ALA A 71 -0.51 4.55 -3.33
C ALA A 71 -0.34 6.07 -3.30
N TYR A 72 -1.29 6.77 -3.87
CA TYR A 72 -1.27 8.22 -3.95
C TYR A 72 -2.32 8.82 -3.03
N MET A 73 -1.91 9.84 -2.28
CA MET A 73 -2.82 10.62 -1.44
C MET A 73 -3.10 11.94 -2.13
N ARG A 74 -4.28 12.50 -1.86
CA ARG A 74 -4.70 13.73 -2.52
C ARG A 74 -3.95 14.95 -2.01
N THR A 75 -3.73 15.05 -0.71
CA THR A 75 -3.06 16.21 -0.10
C THR A 75 -1.99 15.79 0.90
N HIS A 76 -1.05 16.70 1.20
CA HIS A 76 -0.05 16.46 2.23
C HIS A 76 -0.70 16.28 3.61
N GLU A 77 -1.78 17.00 3.90
CA GLU A 77 -2.50 16.89 5.16
C GLU A 77 -3.12 15.49 5.31
N GLU A 78 -3.71 14.96 4.24
CA GLU A 78 -4.27 13.61 4.27
C GLU A 78 -3.17 12.56 4.42
N LEU A 79 -2.03 12.77 3.78
CA LEU A 79 -0.88 11.88 3.93
C LEU A 79 -0.37 11.87 5.37
N ASP A 80 -0.25 13.01 6.00
CA ASP A 80 0.18 13.11 7.38
C ASP A 80 -0.83 12.45 8.33
N ALA A 81 -2.12 12.61 8.05
CA ALA A 81 -3.18 11.97 8.83
C ALA A 81 -3.11 10.44 8.69
N LEU A 82 -2.87 9.95 7.49
CA LEU A 82 -2.73 8.51 7.26
C LEU A 82 -1.51 7.95 8.00
N PHE A 83 -0.40 8.65 7.95
CA PHE A 83 0.80 8.23 8.68
C PHE A 83 0.52 8.12 10.19
N ALA A 84 -0.13 9.13 10.76
CA ALA A 84 -0.49 9.16 12.18
C ALA A 84 -1.42 7.98 12.52
N GLU A 85 -2.39 7.71 11.67
CA GLU A 85 -3.32 6.59 11.84
C GLU A 85 -2.56 5.26 11.84
N PHE A 86 -1.73 5.02 10.83
CA PHE A 86 -0.94 3.77 10.73
C PHE A 86 -0.01 3.60 11.92
N LYS A 87 0.70 4.65 12.29
CA LYS A 87 1.62 4.60 13.43
C LYS A 87 0.88 4.30 14.73
N GLY A 88 -0.28 4.91 14.91
CA GLY A 88 -1.12 4.70 16.10
C GLY A 88 -1.70 3.30 16.19
N HIS A 89 -1.88 2.62 15.06
CA HIS A 89 -2.42 1.26 15.02
C HIS A 89 -1.34 0.18 14.88
N GLY A 90 -0.07 0.55 15.01
CA GLY A 90 1.01 -0.43 15.06
C GLY A 90 1.59 -0.84 13.73
N ALA A 91 1.36 -0.08 12.66
CA ALA A 91 2.00 -0.33 11.38
C ALA A 91 3.53 -0.25 11.51
N LEU A 92 4.23 -1.09 10.76
CA LEU A 92 5.69 -1.14 10.79
C LEU A 92 6.24 -0.05 9.87
N ILE A 93 6.77 1.01 10.45
CA ILE A 93 7.24 2.19 9.71
C ILE A 93 8.62 1.90 9.11
N VAL A 94 8.77 2.11 7.80
CA VAL A 94 10.06 2.01 7.10
C VAL A 94 10.68 3.39 6.99
N THR A 95 9.90 4.36 6.52
CA THR A 95 10.36 5.74 6.32
C THR A 95 9.29 6.70 6.82
N GLU A 96 9.66 7.62 7.69
CA GLU A 96 8.75 8.67 8.13
C GLU A 96 8.50 9.67 7.00
N PRO A 97 7.41 10.46 7.05
CA PRO A 97 7.13 11.43 6.01
C PRO A 97 8.30 12.37 5.77
N PHE A 98 8.66 12.54 4.50
CA PHE A 98 9.70 13.48 4.09
C PHE A 98 9.29 14.11 2.76
N VAL A 99 9.87 15.25 2.46
CA VAL A 99 9.55 16.01 1.24
C VAL A 99 10.74 16.05 0.30
N THR A 100 10.42 16.11 -0.99
CA THR A 100 11.40 16.32 -2.08
C THR A 100 10.89 17.46 -2.93
N GLU A 101 11.74 18.44 -3.16
CA GLU A 101 11.38 19.60 -4.00
C GLU A 101 11.65 19.30 -5.47
N HIS A 102 10.72 19.73 -6.31
CA HIS A 102 10.78 19.63 -7.77
C HIS A 102 10.39 20.97 -8.37
N GLU A 103 10.68 21.17 -9.65
CA GLU A 103 10.30 22.40 -10.34
C GLU A 103 8.79 22.61 -10.32
N TRP A 104 8.01 21.54 -10.45
CA TRP A 104 6.55 21.60 -10.45
C TRP A 104 5.94 21.81 -9.05
N GLY A 105 6.69 21.50 -7.98
CA GLY A 105 6.16 21.58 -6.61
C GLY A 105 6.90 20.68 -5.65
N VAL A 106 6.20 20.22 -4.61
CA VAL A 106 6.77 19.43 -3.51
C VAL A 106 6.10 18.08 -3.45
N TRP A 107 6.90 17.03 -3.44
CA TRP A 107 6.44 15.66 -3.22
C TRP A 107 6.67 15.27 -1.77
N LYS A 108 5.66 14.67 -1.13
CA LYS A 108 5.78 14.18 0.25
C LYS A 108 5.42 12.71 0.26
N GLU A 109 6.23 11.89 0.93
CA GLU A 109 5.98 10.45 0.99
C GLU A 109 6.43 9.83 2.28
N PHE A 110 5.88 8.66 2.59
CA PHE A 110 6.35 7.77 3.64
C PHE A 110 6.18 6.33 3.18
N ALA A 111 6.73 5.40 3.95
CA ALA A 111 6.61 3.98 3.63
C ALA A 111 6.43 3.16 4.89
N ILE A 112 5.66 2.09 4.76
CA ILE A 112 5.47 1.07 5.78
C ILE A 112 5.84 -0.28 5.18
N ARG A 113 5.96 -1.29 6.01
CA ARG A 113 6.07 -2.66 5.53
C ARG A 113 5.07 -3.55 6.24
N ASP A 114 4.77 -4.68 5.63
CA ASP A 114 3.97 -5.69 6.30
C ASP A 114 4.88 -6.66 7.08
N ILE A 115 4.28 -7.68 7.68
CA ILE A 115 5.03 -8.64 8.52
C ILE A 115 5.98 -9.52 7.72
N ASP A 116 5.79 -9.63 6.41
CA ASP A 116 6.67 -10.38 5.52
C ASP A 116 7.75 -9.51 4.86
N GLY A 117 7.70 -8.20 5.08
CA GLY A 117 8.68 -7.28 4.53
C GLY A 117 8.27 -6.62 3.22
N TYR A 118 7.03 -6.82 2.76
CA TYR A 118 6.53 -6.12 1.57
C TYR A 118 6.37 -4.64 1.90
N ILE A 119 6.99 -3.79 1.09
CA ILE A 119 7.01 -2.35 1.33
C ILE A 119 5.88 -1.65 0.56
N ILE A 120 5.13 -0.83 1.26
CA ILE A 120 4.03 -0.05 0.71
C ILE A 120 4.38 1.42 0.88
N GLY A 121 4.50 2.13 -0.25
CA GLY A 121 4.77 3.56 -0.23
C GLY A 121 3.49 4.35 -0.40
N PHE A 122 3.48 5.56 0.15
CA PHE A 122 2.37 6.50 0.04
C PHE A 122 2.94 7.87 -0.28
N GLY A 123 2.38 8.54 -1.28
CA GLY A 123 2.91 9.82 -1.69
C GLY A 123 1.84 10.80 -2.13
N SER A 124 2.16 12.08 -2.04
CA SER A 124 1.27 13.16 -2.44
C SER A 124 2.08 14.33 -2.99
N GLY A 125 1.61 14.90 -4.09
CA GLY A 125 2.22 16.06 -4.70
C GLY A 125 1.43 17.33 -4.41
N SER A 126 2.15 18.42 -4.12
CA SER A 126 1.56 19.74 -3.98
C SER A 126 2.21 20.67 -5.00
N LYS A 127 1.43 21.13 -5.97
CA LYS A 127 1.93 21.99 -7.04
C LYS A 127 2.30 23.37 -6.52
N LYS A 128 3.26 23.99 -7.16
CA LYS A 128 3.58 25.40 -6.90
C LYS A 128 2.39 26.28 -7.29
N ALA A 129 2.18 27.30 -6.47
CA ALA A 129 1.14 28.29 -6.74
C ALA A 129 1.48 29.13 -7.98
#